data_003eb6a1309824969222ab4eb902fe58
#
_entry.id   003eb6a1309824969222ab4eb902fe58
#
_cell.length_a   1.000
_cell.length_b   1.000
_cell.length_c   1.000
_cell.angle_alpha   90.00
_cell.angle_beta   90.00
_cell.angle_gamma   90.00
#
_symmetry.space_group_name_H-M   'P 1'
#
loop_
_entity.id
_entity.type
_entity.pdbx_description
1 polymer ?
#
loop_
_entity_poly.entity_id
_entity_poly.type
_entity_poly.pdbx_seq_one_letter_code
_entity_poly.pdbx_strand_id
1 'polypeptide(L)'
;MKTAAVLLALIVALAVQTSLSGLTMSGASMVNLVVVTVVYTALVFGPVTGMLAGTAGGLAQDALAGAGGIVGIGSLSKTIVGFLAGLLGAHFIVAQPLPRFIMFLSATVLHEICYQGLSALVEVRPMRFAYGPVLTQAVINGIVGLAAFFLVERLPGVLQTRRARRGRY
;
A
#
# COMPACT_ATOMS: atom_id res chain seq x y z
N MET A 1 -4.86 -5.95 19.61
CA MET A 1 -5.60 -6.59 18.52
C MET A 1 -5.40 -5.90 17.16
N LYS A 2 -5.47 -4.54 17.04
CA LYS A 2 -5.31 -3.85 15.72
C LYS A 2 -3.91 -3.99 15.12
N THR A 3 -2.87 -3.79 15.92
CA THR A 3 -1.47 -3.92 15.50
C THR A 3 -1.13 -5.33 15.03
N ALA A 4 -1.60 -6.36 15.74
CA ALA A 4 -1.40 -7.74 15.34
C ALA A 4 -2.07 -8.07 13.99
N ALA A 5 -3.29 -7.55 13.76
CA ALA A 5 -3.99 -7.73 12.48
C ALA A 5 -3.25 -7.03 11.32
N VAL A 6 -2.71 -5.83 11.55
CA VAL A 6 -1.92 -5.09 10.54
C VAL A 6 -0.62 -5.84 10.23
N LEU A 7 0.10 -6.30 11.27
CA LEU A 7 1.34 -7.07 11.08
C LEU A 7 1.07 -8.38 10.32
N LEU A 8 0.02 -9.11 10.68
CA LEU A 8 -0.37 -10.32 9.97
C LEU A 8 -0.69 -10.05 8.50
N ALA A 9 -1.44 -8.99 8.23
CA ALA A 9 -1.78 -8.59 6.86
C ALA A 9 -0.51 -8.23 6.04
N LEU A 10 0.46 -7.54 6.66
CA LEU A 10 1.74 -7.23 6.02
C LEU A 10 2.57 -8.48 5.75
N ILE A 11 2.64 -9.41 6.69
CA ILE A 11 3.36 -10.70 6.51
C ILE A 11 2.73 -11.50 5.36
N VAL A 12 1.41 -11.60 5.33
CA VAL A 12 0.70 -12.30 4.24
C VAL A 12 0.94 -11.60 2.90
N ALA A 13 0.84 -10.26 2.86
CA ALA A 13 1.10 -9.49 1.64
C ALA A 13 2.53 -9.69 1.13
N LEU A 14 3.53 -9.68 2.02
CA LEU A 14 4.93 -9.94 1.69
C LEU A 14 5.14 -11.37 1.18
N ALA A 15 4.61 -12.36 1.87
CA ALA A 15 4.73 -13.76 1.46
C ALA A 15 4.12 -14.02 0.09
N VAL A 16 2.93 -13.48 -0.17
CA VAL A 16 2.27 -13.60 -1.49
C VAL A 16 3.05 -12.84 -2.56
N GLN A 17 3.51 -11.63 -2.24
CA GLN A 17 4.27 -10.82 -3.20
C GLN A 17 5.61 -11.45 -3.59
N THR A 18 6.37 -11.99 -2.63
CA THR A 18 7.63 -12.70 -2.91
C THR A 18 7.40 -13.96 -3.73
N SER A 19 6.32 -14.69 -3.48
CA SER A 19 5.95 -15.85 -4.29
C SER A 19 5.59 -15.46 -5.73
N LEU A 20 4.84 -14.37 -5.91
CA LEU A 20 4.47 -13.87 -7.25
C LEU A 20 5.67 -13.33 -8.02
N SER A 21 6.60 -12.62 -7.37
CA SER A 21 7.79 -12.09 -8.04
C SER A 21 8.74 -13.18 -8.54
N GLY A 22 8.76 -14.34 -7.88
CA GLY A 22 9.49 -15.53 -8.36
C GLY A 22 8.91 -16.16 -9.63
N LEU A 23 7.64 -15.89 -9.94
CA LEU A 23 6.97 -16.42 -11.14
C LEU A 23 7.08 -15.50 -12.36
N THR A 24 7.44 -14.24 -12.18
CA THR A 24 7.56 -13.26 -13.26
C THR A 24 9.01 -13.14 -13.73
N MET A 25 9.29 -13.63 -14.96
CA MET A 25 10.62 -13.58 -15.56
C MET A 25 11.16 -12.15 -15.80
N SER A 26 10.37 -11.11 -15.62
CA SER A 26 10.72 -9.71 -15.93
C SER A 26 11.14 -8.87 -14.73
N GLY A 27 11.21 -9.41 -13.53
CA GLY A 27 11.63 -8.68 -12.32
C GLY A 27 10.73 -7.50 -11.88
N ALA A 28 9.78 -7.08 -12.72
CA ALA A 28 8.80 -6.06 -12.41
C ALA A 28 7.52 -6.72 -11.91
N SER A 29 7.28 -6.69 -10.61
CA SER A 29 6.00 -7.17 -10.06
C SER A 29 4.86 -6.24 -10.53
N MET A 30 3.92 -6.79 -11.31
CA MET A 30 2.73 -6.06 -11.79
C MET A 30 1.81 -5.62 -10.64
N VAL A 31 2.04 -6.11 -9.44
CA VAL A 31 1.22 -5.84 -8.24
C VAL A 31 2.13 -5.52 -7.07
N ASN A 32 1.83 -4.48 -6.32
CA ASN A 32 2.51 -4.16 -5.06
C ASN A 32 1.53 -4.33 -3.88
N LEU A 33 1.43 -5.58 -3.40
CA LEU A 33 0.51 -5.93 -2.31
C LEU A 33 0.84 -5.22 -1.00
N VAL A 34 2.11 -4.87 -0.79
CA VAL A 34 2.52 -4.12 0.40
C VAL A 34 1.93 -2.71 0.36
N VAL A 35 2.01 -2.02 -0.79
CA VAL A 35 1.36 -0.70 -0.97
C VAL A 35 -0.15 -0.80 -0.78
N VAL A 36 -0.79 -1.82 -1.34
CA VAL A 36 -2.24 -2.05 -1.16
C VAL A 36 -2.58 -2.22 0.32
N THR A 37 -1.81 -3.03 1.06
CA THR A 37 -2.03 -3.26 2.50
C THR A 37 -1.80 -1.99 3.31
N VAL A 38 -0.77 -1.20 2.99
CA VAL A 38 -0.47 0.08 3.63
C VAL A 38 -1.62 1.07 3.43
N VAL A 39 -2.09 1.24 2.20
CA VAL A 39 -3.22 2.14 1.89
C VAL A 39 -4.50 1.65 2.57
N TYR A 40 -4.79 0.35 2.54
CA TYR A 40 -5.94 -0.22 3.24
C TYR A 40 -5.89 0.08 4.74
N THR A 41 -4.76 -0.16 5.40
CA THR A 41 -4.59 0.10 6.84
C THR A 41 -4.69 1.58 7.16
N ALA A 42 -4.15 2.45 6.30
CA ALA A 42 -4.25 3.88 6.42
C ALA A 42 -5.71 4.38 6.37
N LEU A 43 -6.49 3.89 5.40
CA LEU A 43 -7.91 4.25 5.25
C LEU A 43 -8.79 3.74 6.41
N VAL A 44 -8.46 2.58 6.98
CA VAL A 44 -9.26 1.95 8.06
C VAL A 44 -8.86 2.44 9.45
N PHE A 45 -7.56 2.59 9.71
CA PHE A 45 -7.04 2.86 11.05
C PHE A 45 -6.42 4.26 11.21
N GLY A 46 -6.32 5.03 10.13
CA GLY A 46 -5.85 6.41 10.12
C GLY A 46 -4.38 6.60 9.77
N PRO A 47 -3.91 7.88 9.67
CA PRO A 47 -2.62 8.23 9.08
C PRO A 47 -1.43 7.67 9.84
N VAL A 48 -1.44 7.68 11.17
CA VAL A 48 -0.33 7.17 11.98
C VAL A 48 -0.15 5.67 11.78
N THR A 49 -1.26 4.91 11.73
CA THR A 49 -1.19 3.47 11.48
C THR A 49 -0.72 3.16 10.06
N GLY A 50 -1.18 3.95 9.08
CA GLY A 50 -0.71 3.84 7.68
C GLY A 50 0.79 4.14 7.55
N MET A 51 1.27 5.18 8.22
CA MET A 51 2.68 5.53 8.28
C MET A 51 3.52 4.38 8.85
N LEU A 52 3.14 3.86 10.02
CA LEU A 52 3.86 2.74 10.66
C LEU A 52 3.82 1.46 9.82
N ALA A 53 2.67 1.17 9.20
CA ALA A 53 2.55 0.04 8.29
C ALA A 53 3.43 0.21 7.05
N GLY A 54 3.54 1.43 6.51
CA GLY A 54 4.43 1.77 5.40
C GLY A 54 5.89 1.58 5.75
N THR A 55 6.30 2.05 6.93
CA THR A 55 7.67 1.88 7.43
C THR A 55 8.01 0.40 7.62
N ALA A 56 7.19 -0.33 8.35
CA ALA A 56 7.46 -1.75 8.64
C ALA A 56 7.39 -2.62 7.39
N GLY A 57 6.33 -2.49 6.59
CA GLY A 57 6.16 -3.26 5.35
C GLY A 57 7.18 -2.90 4.28
N GLY A 58 7.55 -1.62 4.19
CA GLY A 58 8.58 -1.16 3.28
C GLY A 58 9.97 -1.68 3.65
N LEU A 59 10.38 -1.56 4.93
CA LEU A 59 11.66 -2.11 5.39
C LEU A 59 11.76 -3.63 5.18
N ALA A 60 10.69 -4.35 5.51
CA ALA A 60 10.66 -5.79 5.29
C ALA A 60 10.77 -6.15 3.80
N GLN A 61 10.07 -5.41 2.92
CA GLN A 61 10.14 -5.61 1.48
C GLN A 61 11.53 -5.29 0.93
N ASP A 62 12.13 -4.16 1.35
CA ASP A 62 13.47 -3.74 0.91
C ASP A 62 14.53 -4.77 1.37
N ALA A 63 14.41 -5.29 2.60
CA ALA A 63 15.30 -6.32 3.11
C ALA A 63 15.20 -7.65 2.35
N LEU A 64 13.99 -8.03 1.92
CA LEU A 64 13.73 -9.23 1.13
C LEU A 64 14.14 -9.09 -0.34
N ALA A 65 14.19 -7.88 -0.88
CA ALA A 65 14.61 -7.62 -2.26
C ALA A 65 16.10 -7.87 -2.50
N GLY A 66 16.91 -8.02 -1.45
CA GLY A 66 18.32 -8.36 -1.51
C GLY A 66 19.23 -7.20 -1.94
N ALA A 67 20.46 -7.52 -2.33
CA ALA A 67 21.55 -6.56 -2.57
C ALA A 67 21.41 -5.64 -3.80
N GLY A 68 20.26 -5.63 -4.47
CA GLY A 68 20.02 -4.86 -5.70
C GLY A 68 19.56 -3.42 -5.51
N GLY A 69 19.25 -2.97 -4.30
CA GLY A 69 18.75 -1.64 -4.02
C GLY A 69 19.16 -1.10 -2.64
N ILE A 70 18.98 0.20 -2.45
CA ILE A 70 19.25 0.83 -1.15
C ILE A 70 18.08 0.55 -0.22
N VAL A 71 18.34 -0.18 0.85
CA VAL A 71 17.34 -0.47 1.89
C VAL A 71 16.87 0.85 2.52
N GLY A 72 15.56 1.05 2.57
CA GLY A 72 14.94 2.23 3.17
C GLY A 72 14.25 3.18 2.19
N ILE A 73 14.63 3.20 0.90
CA ILE A 73 13.95 4.04 -0.11
C ILE A 73 12.51 3.61 -0.28
N GLY A 74 12.25 2.30 -0.44
CA GLY A 74 10.91 1.74 -0.52
C GLY A 74 10.12 1.93 0.76
N SER A 75 10.79 1.83 1.92
CA SER A 75 10.19 2.11 3.22
C SER A 75 9.74 3.57 3.34
N LEU A 76 10.61 4.52 3.01
CA LEU A 76 10.30 5.95 3.11
C LEU A 76 9.16 6.33 2.16
N SER A 77 9.19 5.84 0.92
CA SER A 77 8.12 6.06 -0.06
C SER A 77 6.76 5.55 0.46
N LYS A 78 6.71 4.33 1.02
CA LYS A 78 5.48 3.75 1.57
C LYS A 78 5.02 4.44 2.85
N THR A 79 5.95 4.95 3.65
CA THR A 79 5.65 5.76 4.85
C THR A 79 4.90 7.02 4.47
N ILE A 80 5.41 7.77 3.47
CA ILE A 80 4.78 9.00 2.95
C ILE A 80 3.39 8.66 2.40
N VAL A 81 3.28 7.64 1.56
CA VAL A 81 2.01 7.22 0.97
C VAL A 81 1.00 6.79 2.02
N GLY A 82 1.42 6.00 3.02
CA GLY A 82 0.56 5.55 4.10
C GLY A 82 0.03 6.69 4.95
N PHE A 83 0.88 7.67 5.26
CA PHE A 83 0.48 8.88 5.98
C PHE A 83 -0.54 9.71 5.19
N LEU A 84 -0.23 10.02 3.93
CA LEU A 84 -1.08 10.85 3.07
C LEU A 84 -2.42 10.16 2.75
N ALA A 85 -2.40 8.86 2.45
CA ALA A 85 -3.63 8.10 2.23
C ALA A 85 -4.53 8.10 3.48
N GLY A 86 -3.95 7.97 4.66
CA GLY A 86 -4.70 8.04 5.93
C GLY A 86 -5.24 9.44 6.22
N LEU A 87 -4.48 10.49 5.90
CA LEU A 87 -4.90 11.88 6.06
C LEU A 87 -6.08 12.19 5.12
N LEU A 88 -5.97 11.83 3.85
CA LEU A 88 -7.03 12.00 2.87
C LEU A 88 -8.27 11.16 3.25
N GLY A 89 -8.08 9.92 3.69
CA GLY A 89 -9.16 9.05 4.14
C GLY A 89 -9.92 9.56 5.37
N ALA A 90 -9.29 10.39 6.19
CA ALA A 90 -9.94 11.04 7.33
C ALA A 90 -10.82 12.22 6.91
N HIS A 91 -10.50 12.89 5.81
CA HIS A 91 -11.22 14.08 5.33
C HIS A 91 -12.26 13.76 4.25
N PHE A 92 -12.05 12.69 3.50
CA PHE A 92 -12.96 12.30 2.41
C PHE A 92 -13.81 11.09 2.81
N ILE A 93 -15.09 11.08 2.35
CA ILE A 93 -16.00 9.94 2.54
C ILE A 93 -15.58 8.82 1.59
N VAL A 94 -14.64 7.98 2.02
CA VAL A 94 -14.16 6.81 1.27
C VAL A 94 -15.09 5.60 1.48
N ALA A 95 -16.41 5.85 1.50
CA ALA A 95 -17.40 4.79 1.70
C ALA A 95 -17.81 4.09 0.40
N GLN A 96 -17.68 4.78 -0.74
CA GLN A 96 -18.09 4.29 -2.05
C GLN A 96 -16.93 3.55 -2.76
N PRO A 97 -17.23 2.62 -3.67
CA PRO A 97 -16.20 1.85 -4.40
C PRO A 97 -15.29 2.73 -5.27
N LEU A 98 -15.86 3.72 -5.96
CA LEU A 98 -15.10 4.59 -6.88
C LEU A 98 -14.06 5.46 -6.16
N PRO A 99 -14.36 6.19 -5.08
CA PRO A 99 -13.34 6.89 -4.30
C PRO A 99 -12.25 5.96 -3.76
N ARG A 100 -12.60 4.73 -3.33
CA ARG A 100 -11.61 3.73 -2.88
C ARG A 100 -10.65 3.35 -4.00
N PHE A 101 -11.19 3.06 -5.19
CA PHE A 101 -10.38 2.73 -6.36
C PHE A 101 -9.41 3.86 -6.71
N ILE A 102 -9.90 5.10 -6.75
CA ILE A 102 -9.07 6.29 -7.02
C ILE A 102 -7.97 6.45 -5.94
N MET A 103 -8.28 6.19 -4.68
CA MET A 103 -7.28 6.26 -3.60
C MET A 103 -6.15 5.24 -3.78
N PHE A 104 -6.45 3.99 -4.14
CA PHE A 104 -5.42 2.98 -4.41
C PHE A 104 -4.60 3.32 -5.65
N LEU A 105 -5.25 3.78 -6.71
CA LEU A 105 -4.61 4.18 -7.95
C LEU A 105 -3.65 5.35 -7.70
N SER A 106 -4.13 6.43 -7.11
CA SER A 106 -3.32 7.64 -6.82
C SER A 106 -2.19 7.35 -5.83
N ALA A 107 -2.44 6.51 -4.81
CA ALA A 107 -1.44 6.09 -3.86
C ALA A 107 -0.32 5.27 -4.52
N THR A 108 -0.65 4.40 -5.50
CA THR A 108 0.35 3.63 -6.26
C THR A 108 1.20 4.54 -7.13
N VAL A 109 0.58 5.48 -7.84
CA VAL A 109 1.31 6.46 -8.65
C VAL A 109 2.22 7.33 -7.76
N LEU A 110 1.70 7.81 -6.64
CA LEU A 110 2.49 8.59 -5.68
C LEU A 110 3.66 7.79 -5.10
N HIS A 111 3.43 6.51 -4.78
CA HIS A 111 4.49 5.62 -4.33
C HIS A 111 5.62 5.54 -5.34
N GLU A 112 5.28 5.34 -6.61
CA GLU A 112 6.27 5.22 -7.68
C GLU A 112 7.04 6.54 -7.90
N ILE A 113 6.35 7.68 -7.87
CA ILE A 113 6.99 9.01 -7.94
C ILE A 113 7.97 9.20 -6.77
N CYS A 114 7.54 8.92 -5.54
CA CYS A 114 8.41 9.03 -4.37
C CYS A 114 9.60 8.07 -4.44
N TYR A 115 9.36 6.82 -4.83
CA TYR A 115 10.40 5.80 -4.93
C TYR A 115 11.47 6.18 -5.97
N GLN A 116 11.04 6.54 -7.18
CA GLN A 116 11.96 6.94 -8.24
C GLN A 116 12.67 8.27 -7.94
N GLY A 117 11.94 9.23 -7.34
CA GLY A 117 12.53 10.51 -6.92
C GLY A 117 13.61 10.32 -5.87
N LEU A 118 13.35 9.51 -4.83
CA LEU A 118 14.33 9.21 -3.80
C LEU A 118 15.51 8.40 -4.36
N SER A 119 15.25 7.41 -5.23
CA SER A 119 16.31 6.64 -5.88
C SER A 119 17.19 7.53 -6.74
N ALA A 120 16.63 8.46 -7.51
CA ALA A 120 17.38 9.39 -8.33
C ALA A 120 18.27 10.32 -7.50
N LEU A 121 17.79 10.76 -6.33
CA LEU A 121 18.58 11.61 -5.42
C LEU A 121 19.75 10.86 -4.77
N VAL A 122 19.55 9.59 -4.41
CA VAL A 122 20.56 8.80 -3.68
C VAL A 122 21.56 8.13 -4.64
N GLU A 123 21.07 7.60 -5.76
CA GLU A 123 21.90 6.87 -6.73
C GLU A 123 22.48 7.78 -7.82
N VAL A 124 22.15 9.08 -7.82
CA VAL A 124 22.57 10.05 -8.86
C VAL A 124 22.27 9.54 -10.27
N ARG A 125 21.14 8.84 -10.44
CA ARG A 125 20.68 8.30 -11.72
C ARG A 125 19.54 9.13 -12.30
N PRO A 126 19.47 9.27 -13.65
CA PRO A 126 18.35 9.98 -14.24
C PRO A 126 17.02 9.24 -13.97
N MET A 127 16.00 9.99 -13.59
CA MET A 127 14.64 9.45 -13.44
C MET A 127 14.16 8.87 -14.78
N ARG A 128 13.83 7.59 -14.81
CA ARG A 128 13.25 6.93 -15.99
C ARG A 128 11.81 6.54 -15.69
N PHE A 129 10.90 7.45 -15.97
CA PHE A 129 9.47 7.17 -15.82
C PHE A 129 8.96 6.27 -16.95
N ALA A 130 8.72 5.01 -16.63
CA ALA A 130 8.01 4.09 -17.50
C ALA A 130 6.49 4.20 -17.24
N TYR A 131 5.81 5.13 -17.92
CA TYR A 131 4.40 5.42 -17.68
C TYR A 131 3.48 4.19 -17.81
N GLY A 132 3.73 3.34 -18.82
CA GLY A 132 2.92 2.15 -19.08
C GLY A 132 2.88 1.17 -17.91
N PRO A 133 4.02 0.64 -17.44
CA PRO A 133 4.08 -0.24 -16.27
C PRO A 133 3.48 0.38 -15.01
N VAL A 134 3.74 1.67 -14.75
CA VAL A 134 3.21 2.37 -13.56
C VAL A 134 1.69 2.45 -13.59
N LEU A 135 1.09 2.82 -14.71
CA LEU A 135 -0.35 2.88 -14.87
C LEU A 135 -1.00 1.50 -14.75
N THR A 136 -0.39 0.48 -15.39
CA THR A 136 -0.87 -0.90 -15.27
C THR A 136 -0.86 -1.36 -13.82
N GLN A 137 0.25 -1.14 -13.11
CA GLN A 137 0.36 -1.48 -11.69
C GLN A 137 -0.68 -0.71 -10.85
N ALA A 138 -0.89 0.59 -11.11
CA ALA A 138 -1.85 1.41 -10.39
C ALA A 138 -3.29 0.90 -10.56
N VAL A 139 -3.67 0.51 -11.78
CA VAL A 139 -5.00 -0.06 -12.07
C VAL A 139 -5.16 -1.41 -11.36
N ILE A 140 -4.17 -2.30 -11.47
CA ILE A 140 -4.23 -3.63 -10.84
C ILE A 140 -4.29 -3.48 -9.31
N ASN A 141 -3.45 -2.63 -8.71
CA ASN A 141 -3.50 -2.35 -7.27
C ASN A 141 -4.84 -1.74 -6.85
N GLY A 142 -5.45 -0.91 -7.69
CA GLY A 142 -6.80 -0.38 -7.48
C GLY A 142 -7.85 -1.47 -7.40
N ILE A 143 -7.82 -2.41 -8.33
CA ILE A 143 -8.74 -3.57 -8.37
C ILE A 143 -8.52 -4.47 -7.16
N VAL A 144 -7.26 -4.82 -6.86
CA VAL A 144 -6.91 -5.68 -5.72
C VAL A 144 -7.29 -5.01 -4.40
N GLY A 145 -7.03 -3.71 -4.25
CA GLY A 145 -7.41 -2.95 -3.07
C GLY A 145 -8.92 -2.88 -2.88
N LEU A 146 -9.67 -2.70 -3.96
CA LEU A 146 -11.13 -2.73 -3.92
C LEU A 146 -11.65 -4.11 -3.52
N ALA A 147 -11.09 -5.18 -4.10
CA ALA A 147 -11.43 -6.57 -3.76
C ALA A 147 -11.14 -6.87 -2.28
N ALA A 148 -9.98 -6.40 -1.76
CA ALA A 148 -9.63 -6.54 -0.36
C ALA A 148 -10.65 -5.85 0.57
N PHE A 149 -11.14 -4.65 0.21
CA PHE A 149 -12.20 -3.99 0.95
C PHE A 149 -13.50 -4.80 0.96
N PHE A 150 -13.93 -5.31 -0.18
CA PHE A 150 -15.14 -6.13 -0.28
C PHE A 150 -15.03 -7.43 0.52
N LEU A 151 -13.86 -8.07 0.47
CA LEU A 151 -13.62 -9.32 1.19
C LEU A 151 -13.67 -9.09 2.70
N VAL A 152 -12.97 -8.07 3.20
CA VAL A 152 -12.93 -7.77 4.63
C VAL A 152 -14.28 -7.24 5.13
N GLU A 153 -15.02 -6.47 4.34
CA GLU A 153 -16.36 -6.01 4.72
C GLU A 153 -17.38 -7.15 4.81
N ARG A 154 -17.17 -8.28 4.15
CA ARG A 154 -18.02 -9.48 4.28
C ARG A 154 -17.72 -10.31 5.52
N LEU A 155 -16.59 -10.09 6.21
CA LEU A 155 -16.26 -10.82 7.45
C LEU A 155 -17.15 -10.30 8.60
N PRO A 156 -17.93 -11.18 9.27
CA PRO A 156 -18.98 -10.77 10.23
C PRO A 156 -18.46 -9.98 11.44
N GLY A 157 -17.19 -10.11 11.80
CA GLY A 157 -16.58 -9.39 12.95
C GLY A 157 -16.26 -7.91 12.67
N VAL A 158 -16.06 -7.50 11.41
CA VAL A 158 -15.67 -6.13 11.05
C VAL A 158 -16.89 -5.20 10.98
N LEU A 159 -18.05 -5.74 10.60
CA LEU A 159 -19.32 -5.00 10.52
C LEU A 159 -19.79 -4.49 11.89
N GLN A 160 -19.59 -5.27 12.95
CA GLN A 160 -20.02 -4.89 14.32
C GLN A 160 -19.20 -3.73 14.89
N THR A 161 -17.89 -3.68 14.58
CA THR A 161 -16.99 -2.61 15.08
C THR A 161 -17.26 -1.26 14.42
N ARG A 162 -17.72 -1.25 13.17
CA ARG A 162 -18.08 -0.02 12.45
C ARG A 162 -19.45 0.54 12.88
N ARG A 163 -20.44 -0.32 13.19
CA ARG A 163 -21.74 0.10 13.71
C ARG A 163 -21.62 0.76 15.09
N ALA A 164 -20.75 0.22 15.96
CA ALA A 164 -20.49 0.79 17.27
C ALA A 164 -19.79 2.17 17.25
N ARG A 165 -19.06 2.50 16.19
CA ARG A 165 -18.44 3.83 16.02
C ARG A 165 -19.38 4.87 15.41
N ARG A 166 -20.34 4.47 14.56
CA ARG A 166 -21.33 5.41 13.97
C ARG A 166 -22.44 5.82 14.95
N GLY A 167 -22.65 5.09 16.03
CA GLY A 167 -23.64 5.42 17.05
C GLY A 167 -23.15 6.35 18.16
N ARG A 168 -21.97 6.94 18.03
CA ARG A 168 -21.38 7.87 19.03
C ARG A 168 -21.24 9.32 18.55
N TYR A 169 -21.95 9.68 17.47
CA TYR A 169 -22.10 11.08 17.03
C TYR A 169 -23.57 11.43 16.91
#